data_d6dbf762031520aa46178a4797dd5e9b
#
_entry.id   d6dbf762031520aa46178a4797dd5e9b
#
_cell.length_a   1.000
_cell.length_b   1.000
_cell.length_c   1.000
_cell.angle_alpha   90.00
_cell.angle_beta   90.00
_cell.angle_gamma   90.00
#
_symmetry.space_group_name_H-M   'P 1'
#
loop_
_entity.id
_entity.type
_entity.pdbx_description
1 polymer ?
#
loop_
_entity_poly.entity_id
_entity_poly.type
_entity_poly.pdbx_seq_one_letter_code
_entity_poly.pdbx_strand_id
1 'polypeptide(L)'
;MLTSLVGSEMCIRDSDYGFNGETCEFTNLVFEQSPDISQGVTEGEGENLEQGAGDQGLMFGYACTETNSLMPLPIDLSHRLVKKQADVMKEGGLSWLRPDAKSQVSAIYSDDGKTIEGLSAIVLSTQHDEDVTQDDIKEGVMEHIIKPIVPSEWILDLSLIHI
;
A
#
# COMPACT_ATOMS: atom_id res chain seq x y z
N MET A 1 -9.83 -15.25 12.49
CA MET A 1 -8.57 -15.97 12.40
C MET A 1 -8.03 -16.06 10.96
N LEU A 2 -8.22 -15.03 10.15
CA LEU A 2 -7.74 -14.96 8.76
C LEU A 2 -7.03 -13.63 8.47
N THR A 3 -6.60 -12.92 9.50
CA THR A 3 -5.95 -11.61 9.39
C THR A 3 -4.52 -11.68 8.83
N SER A 4 -3.90 -12.86 8.82
CA SER A 4 -2.56 -13.05 8.25
C SER A 4 -2.53 -13.21 6.73
N LEU A 5 -3.70 -13.29 6.08
CA LEU A 5 -3.83 -13.43 4.62
C LEU A 5 -4.04 -12.10 3.89
N VAL A 6 -3.99 -10.96 4.57
CA VAL A 6 -4.22 -9.64 3.96
C VAL A 6 -3.22 -9.36 2.83
N GLY A 7 -1.98 -9.84 2.95
CA GLY A 7 -0.97 -9.74 1.89
C GLY A 7 -1.29 -10.59 0.64
N SER A 8 -2.13 -11.61 0.78
CA SER A 8 -2.54 -12.50 -0.32
C SER A 8 -3.78 -11.99 -1.06
N GLU A 9 -4.47 -10.99 -0.52
CA GLU A 9 -5.73 -10.48 -1.11
C GLU A 9 -5.54 -9.87 -2.50
N MET A 10 -4.38 -9.28 -2.76
CA MET A 10 -4.07 -8.73 -4.08
C MET A 10 -3.88 -9.84 -5.12
N CYS A 11 -3.25 -10.95 -4.74
CA CYS A 11 -3.11 -12.13 -5.60
C CYS A 11 -4.40 -12.95 -5.71
N ILE A 12 -5.21 -12.98 -4.65
CA ILE A 12 -6.50 -13.70 -4.60
C ILE A 12 -7.53 -13.17 -5.61
N ARG A 13 -7.42 -11.91 -6.03
CA ARG A 13 -8.34 -11.29 -7.00
C ARG A 13 -7.92 -11.46 -8.45
N ASP A 14 -6.80 -12.08 -8.68
CA ASP A 14 -6.29 -12.35 -10.02
C ASP A 14 -6.77 -13.75 -10.51
N SER A 15 -8.10 -13.95 -10.43
CA SER A 15 -8.76 -15.21 -10.81
C SER A 15 -8.51 -15.60 -12.26
N ASP A 16 -8.23 -14.64 -13.13
CA ASP A 16 -7.93 -14.88 -14.55
C ASP A 16 -6.61 -15.64 -14.73
N TYR A 17 -5.69 -15.54 -13.76
CA TYR A 17 -4.44 -16.31 -13.73
C TYR A 17 -4.53 -17.60 -12.91
N GLY A 18 -5.74 -17.98 -12.47
CA GLY A 18 -5.99 -19.26 -11.79
C GLY A 18 -5.66 -19.30 -10.31
N PHE A 19 -5.32 -18.16 -9.70
CA PHE A 19 -5.10 -18.04 -8.26
C PHE A 19 -6.15 -17.11 -7.62
N ASN A 20 -7.06 -17.69 -6.86
CA ASN A 20 -8.10 -16.94 -6.15
C ASN A 20 -8.42 -17.55 -4.79
N GLY A 21 -9.15 -16.80 -3.95
CA GLY A 21 -9.43 -17.19 -2.58
C GLY A 21 -10.33 -18.42 -2.40
N GLU A 22 -11.02 -18.84 -3.45
CA GLU A 22 -11.91 -20.01 -3.41
C GLU A 22 -11.18 -21.31 -3.80
N THR A 23 -10.16 -21.21 -4.66
CA THR A 23 -9.48 -22.35 -5.26
C THR A 23 -8.03 -22.52 -4.83
N CYS A 24 -7.43 -21.52 -4.15
CA CYS A 24 -6.06 -21.65 -3.66
C CYS A 24 -5.97 -22.70 -2.54
N GLU A 25 -4.92 -23.53 -2.60
CA GLU A 25 -4.59 -24.44 -1.52
C GLU A 25 -3.91 -23.70 -0.38
N PHE A 26 -4.35 -23.97 0.85
CA PHE A 26 -3.79 -23.38 2.06
C PHE A 26 -3.21 -24.46 2.99
N THR A 27 -1.90 -24.45 3.20
CA THR A 27 -1.22 -25.31 4.16
C THR A 27 -0.77 -24.49 5.37
N ASN A 28 -1.30 -24.81 6.55
CA ASN A 28 -0.92 -24.18 7.82
C ASN A 28 0.11 -25.06 8.56
N LEU A 29 1.32 -24.54 8.76
CA LEU A 29 2.39 -25.17 9.51
C LEU A 29 2.65 -24.49 10.88
N VAL A 30 1.73 -23.64 11.33
CA VAL A 30 1.80 -23.01 12.65
C VAL A 30 1.33 -24.00 13.71
N PHE A 31 2.13 -24.20 14.76
CA PHE A 31 1.81 -25.04 15.92
C PHE A 31 1.86 -24.23 17.21
N GLU A 32 1.51 -24.89 18.32
CA GLU A 32 1.41 -24.26 19.63
C GLU A 32 2.74 -23.66 20.08
N GLN A 33 2.64 -22.55 20.82
CA GLN A 33 3.77 -21.90 21.46
C GLN A 33 4.39 -22.83 22.49
N SER A 34 5.73 -22.74 22.66
CA SER A 34 6.42 -23.41 23.75
C SER A 34 5.79 -23.07 25.11
N PRO A 35 5.53 -24.04 25.99
CA PRO A 35 5.00 -23.79 27.33
C PRO A 35 5.84 -22.80 28.15
N ASP A 36 7.16 -22.82 27.98
CA ASP A 36 8.07 -21.90 28.69
C ASP A 36 7.89 -20.45 28.27
N ILE A 37 7.50 -20.23 27.01
CA ILE A 37 7.18 -18.90 26.50
C ILE A 37 5.73 -18.53 26.82
N SER A 38 4.79 -19.48 26.65
CA SER A 38 3.34 -19.28 26.86
C SER A 38 3.03 -18.77 28.27
N GLN A 39 3.69 -19.29 29.29
CA GLN A 39 3.49 -18.86 30.69
C GLN A 39 3.78 -17.35 30.92
N GLY A 40 4.57 -16.72 30.07
CA GLY A 40 4.89 -15.29 30.15
C GLY A 40 4.05 -14.39 29.24
N VAL A 41 3.26 -14.99 28.34
CA VAL A 41 2.52 -14.28 27.28
C VAL A 41 1.02 -14.44 27.41
N THR A 42 0.55 -15.64 27.79
CA THR A 42 -0.87 -15.98 27.83
C THR A 42 -1.51 -15.42 29.09
N GLU A 43 -2.61 -14.66 28.90
CA GLU A 43 -3.39 -14.12 30.02
C GLU A 43 -3.96 -15.23 30.87
N GLY A 44 -3.77 -15.13 32.18
CA GLY A 44 -4.25 -16.11 33.17
C GLY A 44 -3.34 -17.32 33.38
N GLU A 45 -2.19 -17.39 32.73
CA GLU A 45 -1.20 -18.43 32.92
C GLU A 45 0.08 -17.92 33.60
N GLY A 46 0.81 -18.80 34.29
CA GLY A 46 2.08 -18.47 34.94
C GLY A 46 1.98 -17.63 36.19
N GLU A 47 3.07 -16.96 36.56
CA GLU A 47 3.17 -16.13 37.79
C GLU A 47 2.50 -14.74 37.61
N ASN A 48 2.48 -14.21 36.38
CA ASN A 48 1.83 -12.96 36.03
C ASN A 48 0.55 -13.25 35.25
N LEU A 49 -0.59 -12.90 35.85
CA LEU A 49 -1.91 -13.17 35.25
C LEU A 49 -2.29 -12.19 34.12
N GLU A 50 -1.55 -11.11 33.98
CA GLU A 50 -1.75 -10.16 32.88
C GLU A 50 -1.00 -10.61 31.64
N GLN A 51 -1.53 -10.27 30.45
CA GLN A 51 -0.89 -10.60 29.19
C GLN A 51 0.49 -9.93 29.10
N GLY A 52 1.52 -10.75 28.87
CA GLY A 52 2.88 -10.29 28.66
C GLY A 52 3.26 -10.17 27.18
N ALA A 53 4.47 -9.67 26.92
CA ALA A 53 5.06 -9.62 25.58
C ALA A 53 5.92 -10.85 25.33
N GLY A 54 5.79 -11.45 24.13
CA GLY A 54 6.57 -12.64 23.72
C GLY A 54 8.03 -12.32 23.37
N ASP A 55 8.40 -11.03 23.22
CA ASP A 55 9.75 -10.61 22.91
C ASP A 55 10.02 -9.19 23.41
N GLN A 56 11.29 -8.80 23.44
CA GLN A 56 11.70 -7.43 23.69
C GLN A 56 11.34 -6.54 22.51
N GLY A 57 10.99 -5.28 22.75
CA GLY A 57 10.65 -4.33 21.71
C GLY A 57 11.09 -2.90 22.03
N LEU A 58 11.50 -2.19 20.99
CA LEU A 58 11.71 -0.75 21.00
C LEU A 58 10.94 -0.16 19.82
N MET A 59 10.13 0.86 20.08
CA MET A 59 9.23 1.44 19.08
C MET A 59 9.51 2.94 18.96
N PHE A 60 9.52 3.41 17.71
CA PHE A 60 9.59 4.83 17.39
C PHE A 60 8.27 5.27 16.77
N GLY A 61 7.82 6.45 17.12
CA GLY A 61 6.67 7.10 16.51
C GLY A 61 7.09 8.39 15.83
N TYR A 62 6.49 8.67 14.67
CA TYR A 62 6.64 9.94 13.97
C TYR A 62 5.29 10.39 13.43
N ALA A 63 5.01 11.68 13.54
CA ALA A 63 3.85 12.32 12.94
C ALA A 63 4.21 13.74 12.52
N CYS A 64 3.57 14.23 11.45
CA CYS A 64 3.72 15.59 10.97
C CYS A 64 2.36 16.16 10.53
N THR A 65 2.32 17.46 10.21
CA THR A 65 1.08 18.16 9.82
C THR A 65 0.96 18.38 8.32
N GLU A 66 1.75 17.68 7.51
CA GLU A 66 1.74 17.82 6.05
C GLU A 66 0.44 17.29 5.42
N THR A 67 -0.19 16.31 6.06
CA THR A 67 -1.42 15.68 5.58
C THR A 67 -2.42 15.48 6.72
N ASN A 68 -3.69 15.29 6.38
CA ASN A 68 -4.74 15.00 7.36
C ASN A 68 -4.54 13.64 8.06
N SER A 69 -3.78 12.73 7.45
CA SER A 69 -3.40 11.45 8.06
C SER A 69 -2.26 11.57 9.05
N LEU A 70 -1.70 12.77 9.23
CA LEU A 70 -0.51 13.05 10.05
C LEU A 70 0.76 12.33 9.56
N MET A 71 0.77 11.92 8.31
CA MET A 71 1.88 11.27 7.64
C MET A 71 2.58 12.25 6.68
N PRO A 72 3.88 12.05 6.41
CA PRO A 72 4.57 12.82 5.37
C PRO A 72 3.88 12.70 4.01
N LEU A 73 3.82 13.81 3.27
CA LEU A 73 3.12 13.87 1.98
C LEU A 73 3.55 12.81 0.97
N PRO A 74 4.84 12.52 0.75
CA PRO A 74 5.25 11.54 -0.24
C PRO A 74 4.65 10.15 -0.02
N ILE A 75 4.66 9.67 1.24
CA ILE A 75 4.10 8.35 1.55
C ILE A 75 2.58 8.34 1.51
N ASP A 76 1.92 9.41 1.98
CA ASP A 76 0.46 9.52 1.93
C ASP A 76 -0.03 9.51 0.47
N LEU A 77 0.58 10.31 -0.41
CA LEU A 77 0.25 10.32 -1.83
C LEU A 77 0.52 8.98 -2.50
N SER A 78 1.66 8.34 -2.21
CA SER A 78 1.98 7.03 -2.76
C SER A 78 0.92 6.00 -2.39
N HIS A 79 0.50 5.94 -1.13
CA HIS A 79 -0.58 5.05 -0.70
C HIS A 79 -1.92 5.37 -1.36
N ARG A 80 -2.26 6.65 -1.51
CA ARG A 80 -3.50 7.08 -2.16
C ARG A 80 -3.52 6.72 -3.64
N LEU A 81 -2.40 6.80 -4.35
CA LEU A 81 -2.29 6.42 -5.75
C LEU A 81 -2.58 4.93 -5.96
N VAL A 82 -1.92 4.03 -5.22
CA VAL A 82 -2.17 2.59 -5.36
C VAL A 82 -3.55 2.18 -4.85
N LYS A 83 -4.07 2.88 -3.82
CA LYS A 83 -5.46 2.69 -3.40
C LYS A 83 -6.44 3.08 -4.51
N LYS A 84 -6.24 4.24 -5.14
CA LYS A 84 -7.08 4.69 -6.25
C LYS A 84 -7.02 3.74 -7.44
N GLN A 85 -5.84 3.19 -7.76
CA GLN A 85 -5.66 2.15 -8.77
C GLN A 85 -6.55 0.94 -8.47
N ALA A 86 -6.51 0.44 -7.23
CA ALA A 86 -7.34 -0.69 -6.82
C ALA A 86 -8.85 -0.38 -6.86
N ASP A 87 -9.24 0.84 -6.49
CA ASP A 87 -10.65 1.28 -6.55
C ASP A 87 -11.14 1.35 -8.02
N VAL A 88 -10.35 1.96 -8.92
CA VAL A 88 -10.66 2.03 -10.37
C VAL A 88 -10.81 0.64 -10.98
N MET A 89 -9.92 -0.28 -10.62
CA MET A 89 -10.01 -1.67 -11.07
C MET A 89 -11.30 -2.34 -10.60
N LYS A 90 -11.64 -2.22 -9.31
CA LYS A 90 -12.85 -2.82 -8.72
C LYS A 90 -14.14 -2.26 -9.30
N GLU A 91 -14.15 -0.99 -9.64
CA GLU A 91 -15.28 -0.30 -10.25
C GLU A 91 -15.42 -0.58 -11.75
N GLY A 92 -14.45 -1.29 -12.34
CA GLY A 92 -14.43 -1.60 -13.77
C GLY A 92 -14.12 -0.39 -14.66
N GLY A 93 -13.47 0.64 -14.09
CA GLY A 93 -13.18 1.88 -14.83
C GLY A 93 -12.15 1.72 -15.96
N LEU A 94 -11.21 0.79 -15.80
CA LEU A 94 -10.21 0.43 -16.79
C LEU A 94 -10.13 -1.09 -16.86
N SER A 95 -10.69 -1.69 -17.89
CA SER A 95 -10.84 -3.16 -18.01
C SER A 95 -9.53 -3.94 -18.08
N TRP A 96 -8.48 -3.29 -18.58
CA TRP A 96 -7.14 -3.86 -18.72
C TRP A 96 -6.29 -3.79 -17.43
N LEU A 97 -6.78 -3.13 -16.39
CA LEU A 97 -6.03 -2.93 -15.14
C LEU A 97 -6.00 -4.22 -14.32
N ARG A 98 -4.84 -4.53 -13.72
CA ARG A 98 -4.62 -5.71 -12.89
C ARG A 98 -4.17 -5.32 -11.48
N PRO A 99 -4.24 -6.23 -10.48
CA PRO A 99 -4.11 -5.87 -9.06
C PRO A 99 -2.76 -5.31 -8.65
N ASP A 100 -1.65 -5.81 -9.18
CA ASP A 100 -0.32 -5.41 -8.73
C ASP A 100 0.03 -4.00 -9.19
N ALA A 101 0.37 -3.15 -8.24
CA ALA A 101 0.79 -1.78 -8.51
C ALA A 101 1.83 -1.30 -7.49
N LYS A 102 2.72 -0.43 -7.96
CA LYS A 102 3.72 0.25 -7.14
C LYS A 102 3.69 1.73 -7.45
N SER A 103 3.90 2.56 -6.44
CA SER A 103 4.00 4.00 -6.63
C SER A 103 5.16 4.59 -5.83
N GLN A 104 5.70 5.68 -6.36
CA GLN A 104 6.69 6.51 -5.70
C GLN A 104 6.36 7.97 -5.95
N VAL A 105 6.48 8.78 -4.93
CA VAL A 105 6.33 10.23 -5.02
C VAL A 105 7.56 10.90 -4.42
N SER A 106 8.14 11.86 -5.13
CA SER A 106 9.25 12.69 -4.67
C SER A 106 8.78 14.14 -4.56
N ALA A 107 8.80 14.68 -3.34
CA ALA A 107 8.39 16.04 -3.06
C ALA A 107 9.60 17.00 -3.01
N ILE A 108 9.37 18.25 -3.39
CA ILE A 108 10.29 19.36 -3.23
C ILE A 108 9.86 20.15 -2.00
N TYR A 109 10.79 20.29 -1.07
CA TYR A 109 10.58 21.09 0.14
C TYR A 109 11.32 22.41 0.04
N SER A 110 10.81 23.43 0.73
CA SER A 110 11.51 24.70 0.96
C SER A 110 12.86 24.47 1.66
N ASP A 111 13.75 25.44 1.55
CA ASP A 111 15.11 25.36 2.15
C ASP A 111 15.08 25.06 3.66
N ASP A 112 14.07 25.49 4.39
CA ASP A 112 13.89 25.20 5.81
C ASP A 112 13.22 23.84 6.10
N GLY A 113 12.86 23.10 5.05
CA GLY A 113 12.26 21.77 5.14
C GLY A 113 10.82 21.72 5.67
N LYS A 114 10.13 22.86 5.75
CA LYS A 114 8.80 22.92 6.40
C LYS A 114 7.62 23.02 5.44
N THR A 115 7.85 23.49 4.23
CA THR A 115 6.80 23.72 3.24
C THR A 115 7.05 22.87 2.01
N ILE A 116 6.00 22.26 1.49
CA ILE A 116 6.06 21.54 0.23
C ILE A 116 5.80 22.53 -0.89
N GLU A 117 6.74 22.63 -1.83
CA GLU A 117 6.71 23.53 -2.98
C GLU A 117 6.19 22.86 -4.26
N GLY A 118 6.22 21.51 -4.29
CA GLY A 118 5.72 20.74 -5.42
C GLY A 118 6.25 19.31 -5.43
N LEU A 119 6.03 18.62 -6.52
CA LEU A 119 6.51 17.26 -6.74
C LEU A 119 7.55 17.25 -7.86
N SER A 120 8.71 16.65 -7.59
CA SER A 120 9.74 16.47 -8.62
C SER A 120 9.50 15.22 -9.46
N ALA A 121 8.90 14.18 -8.89
CA ALA A 121 8.57 12.98 -9.63
C ALA A 121 7.35 12.25 -9.05
N ILE A 122 6.59 11.64 -9.96
CA ILE A 122 5.54 10.65 -9.67
C ILE A 122 5.84 9.44 -10.54
N VAL A 123 6.00 8.29 -9.91
CA VAL A 123 6.14 7.00 -10.60
C VAL A 123 4.96 6.12 -10.21
N LEU A 124 4.26 5.59 -11.21
CA LEU A 124 3.23 4.57 -11.04
C LEU A 124 3.52 3.41 -11.99
N SER A 125 3.76 2.24 -11.43
CA SER A 125 3.90 0.99 -12.17
C SER A 125 2.67 0.14 -11.87
N THR A 126 2.02 -0.38 -12.89
CA THR A 126 0.83 -1.23 -12.75
C THR A 126 0.92 -2.45 -13.65
N GLN A 127 0.44 -3.56 -13.15
CA GLN A 127 0.16 -4.74 -13.97
C GLN A 127 -1.08 -4.46 -14.83
N HIS A 128 -1.05 -4.94 -16.07
CA HIS A 128 -2.09 -4.73 -17.07
C HIS A 128 -2.16 -5.91 -18.04
N ASP A 129 -3.22 -5.97 -18.84
CA ASP A 129 -3.33 -6.93 -19.92
C ASP A 129 -2.28 -6.72 -21.02
N GLU A 130 -1.94 -7.79 -21.73
CA GLU A 130 -0.91 -7.77 -22.77
C GLU A 130 -1.33 -6.99 -24.02
N ASP A 131 -2.63 -6.86 -24.27
CA ASP A 131 -3.18 -6.23 -25.48
C ASP A 131 -3.29 -4.68 -25.37
N VAL A 132 -3.02 -4.07 -24.19
CA VAL A 132 -3.11 -2.63 -24.01
C VAL A 132 -1.83 -1.92 -24.44
N THR A 133 -1.97 -0.78 -25.11
CA THR A 133 -0.81 0.01 -25.53
C THR A 133 -0.25 0.88 -24.39
N GLN A 134 1.03 1.26 -24.49
CA GLN A 134 1.65 2.19 -23.52
C GLN A 134 0.97 3.57 -23.49
N ASP A 135 0.45 4.01 -24.60
CA ASP A 135 -0.25 5.30 -24.67
C ASP A 135 -1.61 5.22 -23.96
N ASP A 136 -2.36 4.13 -24.13
CA ASP A 136 -3.61 3.89 -23.40
C ASP A 136 -3.37 3.77 -21.89
N ILE A 137 -2.28 3.09 -21.49
CA ILE A 137 -1.89 3.00 -20.07
C ILE A 137 -1.60 4.38 -19.51
N LYS A 138 -0.80 5.19 -20.20
CA LYS A 138 -0.46 6.55 -19.75
C LYS A 138 -1.69 7.43 -19.62
N GLU A 139 -2.55 7.45 -20.65
CA GLU A 139 -3.78 8.23 -20.63
C GLU A 139 -4.70 7.78 -19.52
N GLY A 140 -4.98 6.47 -19.43
CA GLY A 140 -5.87 5.91 -18.42
C GLY A 140 -5.38 6.17 -17.00
N VAL A 141 -4.09 5.95 -16.73
CA VAL A 141 -3.50 6.21 -15.40
C VAL A 141 -3.52 7.70 -15.06
N MET A 142 -3.19 8.57 -16.02
CA MET A 142 -3.24 10.01 -15.79
C MET A 142 -4.65 10.49 -15.43
N GLU A 143 -5.66 10.12 -16.23
CA GLU A 143 -7.03 10.63 -16.07
C GLU A 143 -7.74 10.02 -14.85
N HIS A 144 -7.58 8.71 -14.62
CA HIS A 144 -8.37 8.01 -13.63
C HIS A 144 -7.68 7.84 -12.29
N ILE A 145 -6.35 7.95 -12.22
CA ILE A 145 -5.58 7.68 -11.00
C ILE A 145 -4.81 8.91 -10.52
N ILE A 146 -3.96 9.52 -11.36
CA ILE A 146 -3.06 10.60 -10.91
C ILE A 146 -3.82 11.90 -10.71
N LYS A 147 -4.51 12.42 -11.72
CA LYS A 147 -5.23 13.69 -11.65
C LYS A 147 -6.28 13.78 -10.53
N PRO A 148 -7.05 12.72 -10.21
CA PRO A 148 -7.98 12.76 -9.08
C PRO A 148 -7.34 12.82 -7.69
N ILE A 149 -6.06 12.45 -7.57
CA ILE A 149 -5.34 12.34 -6.30
C ILE A 149 -4.35 13.48 -6.08
N VAL A 150 -3.65 13.89 -7.13
CA VAL A 150 -2.58 14.88 -7.06
C VAL A 150 -3.12 16.25 -7.50
N PRO A 151 -3.10 17.27 -6.63
CA PRO A 151 -3.44 18.63 -7.00
C PRO A 151 -2.57 19.14 -8.14
N SER A 152 -3.19 19.82 -9.11
CA SER A 152 -2.49 20.29 -10.31
C SER A 152 -1.38 21.30 -10.00
N GLU A 153 -1.52 22.07 -8.94
CA GLU A 153 -0.53 23.05 -8.47
C GLU A 153 0.77 22.42 -7.97
N TRP A 154 0.76 21.12 -7.64
CA TRP A 154 1.97 20.41 -7.23
C TRP A 154 2.70 19.73 -8.39
N ILE A 155 2.08 19.66 -9.57
CA ILE A 155 2.71 19.17 -10.78
C ILE A 155 3.37 20.37 -11.47
N LEU A 156 4.68 20.48 -11.32
CA LEU A 156 5.48 21.54 -11.92
C LEU A 156 5.86 21.20 -13.36
N ASP A 157 6.26 22.20 -14.15
CA ASP A 157 6.72 21.99 -15.54
C ASP A 157 7.91 21.00 -15.64
N LEU A 158 8.72 20.91 -14.56
CA LEU A 158 9.87 19.99 -14.46
C LEU A 158 9.54 18.66 -13.79
N SER A 159 8.28 18.43 -13.39
CA SER A 159 7.89 17.17 -12.74
C SER A 159 8.00 16.01 -13.72
N LEU A 160 8.73 14.98 -13.32
CA LEU A 160 8.80 13.71 -14.07
C LEU A 160 7.59 12.86 -13.71
N ILE A 161 6.73 12.57 -14.68
CA ILE A 161 5.66 11.59 -14.53
C ILE A 161 6.03 10.36 -15.34
N HIS A 162 6.29 9.25 -14.64
CA HIS A 162 6.65 7.96 -15.23
C HIS A 162 5.56 6.92 -14.94
N ILE A 163 5.05 6.35 -16.01
CA ILE A 163 3.98 5.34 -15.97
C ILE A 163 4.43 4.11 -16.75
#